data_986216eb5b3d26fe1b356e2efde293a8
#
_entry.id   986216eb5b3d26fe1b356e2efde293a8
#
_cell.length_a   1.000
_cell.length_b   1.000
_cell.length_c   1.000
_cell.angle_alpha   90.00
_cell.angle_beta   90.00
_cell.angle_gamma   90.00
#
_symmetry.space_group_name_H-M   'P 1'
#
loop_
_entity.id
_entity.type
_entity.pdbx_description
1 polymer ?
#
loop_
_entity_poly.entity_id
_entity_poly.type
_entity_poly.pdbx_seq_one_letter_code
_entity_poly.pdbx_strand_id
1 'polypeptide(L)'
;MPVSNFVNTADIIRFLPEIILSVMGTVLMVLDPIINRRSSNAFGHITLLSLVAALIGSVYAYTEAGTAFGGMLVVDGFATFFRVLVIAVGILTVLPSYRFLRRQDAETSEYHALLLYSIAGQCLMASANELIMIFLGLEISSISSYILAGYLRDDKRANESALKYFLLGSFATGFFLYGVAFIYGSTGTVNLSAVHAALTGPNAPSPVFTGVAAALMFVGLGFKVSASPFQVWAPDVYQGAPTPVTAFLSAGPKAAAFAIFFRIFMTAFAPIANGWEPLVWISALLSMTIGNFAALMQANVKRLLAYSSIAHAGYVMVALTARSDVGTAAAMFYLAAYAFMNIGAFAVVSHLSGKGEKYQNVDDFAGLGQKQPVTAAMLSIFLLSLIGVPLTGGFFGKFYIFKAALESHLVWLTVLGLLNSAVAAYYYLRLLVVMYMREPSDATANAEPLTLGLRAALFLPALGTLVLGIFPSWVLEFAGKSSNLVK
;
A
#
# COMPACT_ATOMS: atom_id res chain seq x y z
N MET A 1 -1.90 -35.44 -21.13
CA MET A 1 -2.20 -34.28 -22.01
C MET A 1 -0.89 -33.53 -22.24
N PRO A 2 -0.51 -33.13 -23.47
CA PRO A 2 0.71 -32.38 -23.65
C PRO A 2 0.64 -31.03 -22.93
N VAL A 3 1.74 -30.62 -22.34
CA VAL A 3 1.88 -29.37 -21.55
C VAL A 3 1.50 -28.13 -22.38
N SER A 4 1.58 -28.21 -23.71
CA SER A 4 1.17 -27.13 -24.63
C SER A 4 -0.31 -26.72 -24.56
N ASN A 5 -1.17 -27.51 -23.91
CA ASN A 5 -2.60 -27.19 -23.77
C ASN A 5 -2.93 -26.43 -22.48
N PHE A 6 -1.98 -26.22 -21.56
CA PHE A 6 -2.21 -25.56 -20.29
C PHE A 6 -1.81 -24.07 -20.26
N VAL A 7 -0.91 -23.65 -21.14
CA VAL A 7 -0.42 -22.26 -21.22
C VAL A 7 -0.47 -21.80 -22.66
N ASN A 8 -1.21 -20.75 -22.93
CA ASN A 8 -1.28 -20.12 -24.23
C ASN A 8 -0.51 -18.78 -24.24
N THR A 9 -0.29 -18.21 -25.41
CA THR A 9 0.42 -16.92 -25.55
C THR A 9 -0.27 -15.81 -24.81
N ALA A 10 -1.61 -15.80 -24.76
CA ALA A 10 -2.37 -14.79 -24.03
C ALA A 10 -2.13 -14.89 -22.51
N ASP A 11 -1.98 -16.11 -21.95
CA ASP A 11 -1.65 -16.27 -20.53
C ASP A 11 -0.30 -15.68 -20.18
N ILE A 12 0.70 -15.85 -21.07
CA ILE A 12 2.04 -15.25 -20.90
C ILE A 12 1.95 -13.72 -20.95
N ILE A 13 1.18 -13.16 -21.89
CA ILE A 13 0.99 -11.70 -22.00
C ILE A 13 0.30 -11.18 -20.74
N ARG A 14 -0.74 -11.85 -20.26
CA ARG A 14 -1.46 -11.47 -19.03
C ARG A 14 -0.59 -11.50 -17.78
N PHE A 15 0.43 -12.35 -17.75
CA PHE A 15 1.37 -12.50 -16.62
C PHE A 15 2.70 -11.78 -16.85
N LEU A 16 2.81 -10.97 -17.90
CA LEU A 16 4.06 -10.32 -18.30
C LEU A 16 4.69 -9.43 -17.22
N PRO A 17 3.94 -8.58 -16.46
CA PRO A 17 4.53 -7.76 -15.43
C PRO A 17 5.22 -8.58 -14.34
N GLU A 18 4.58 -9.65 -13.86
CA GLU A 18 5.11 -10.53 -12.83
C GLU A 18 6.37 -11.29 -13.33
N ILE A 19 6.37 -11.69 -14.60
CA ILE A 19 7.55 -12.33 -15.22
C ILE A 19 8.73 -11.34 -15.24
N ILE A 20 8.51 -10.11 -15.74
CA ILE A 20 9.57 -9.09 -15.82
C ILE A 20 10.16 -8.83 -14.42
N LEU A 21 9.32 -8.60 -13.44
CA LEU A 21 9.76 -8.27 -12.08
C LEU A 21 10.52 -9.44 -11.44
N SER A 22 10.03 -10.67 -11.58
CA SER A 22 10.63 -11.86 -10.99
C SER A 22 11.97 -12.21 -11.66
N VAL A 23 12.02 -12.17 -12.98
CA VAL A 23 13.26 -12.45 -13.75
C VAL A 23 14.31 -11.39 -13.43
N MET A 24 13.95 -10.11 -13.45
CA MET A 24 14.91 -9.04 -13.18
C MET A 24 15.36 -9.01 -11.71
N GLY A 25 14.49 -9.37 -10.76
CA GLY A 25 14.90 -9.58 -9.36
C GLY A 25 15.95 -10.71 -9.24
N THR A 26 15.75 -11.82 -9.94
CA THR A 26 16.71 -12.93 -9.96
C THR A 26 18.02 -12.52 -10.63
N VAL A 27 17.96 -11.81 -11.76
CA VAL A 27 19.14 -11.30 -12.46
C VAL A 27 19.96 -10.38 -11.55
N LEU A 28 19.32 -9.48 -10.81
CA LEU A 28 20.02 -8.59 -9.85
C LEU A 28 20.74 -9.39 -8.77
N MET A 29 20.12 -10.44 -8.20
CA MET A 29 20.77 -11.27 -7.18
C MET A 29 21.99 -12.03 -7.71
N VAL A 30 21.93 -12.50 -8.96
CA VAL A 30 23.02 -13.26 -9.60
C VAL A 30 24.15 -12.32 -10.04
N LEU A 31 23.84 -11.09 -10.42
CA LEU A 31 24.86 -10.13 -10.91
C LEU A 31 25.75 -9.56 -9.82
N ASP A 32 25.27 -9.47 -8.59
CA ASP A 32 26.01 -8.83 -7.48
C ASP A 32 27.38 -9.48 -7.21
N PRO A 33 27.49 -10.81 -7.04
CA PRO A 33 28.78 -11.47 -6.85
C PRO A 33 29.73 -11.32 -8.05
N ILE A 34 29.17 -11.14 -9.26
CA ILE A 34 29.94 -11.06 -10.50
C ILE A 34 30.51 -9.64 -10.72
N ILE A 35 29.72 -8.62 -10.45
CA ILE A 35 30.08 -7.22 -10.76
C ILE A 35 31.02 -6.62 -9.71
N ASN A 36 31.04 -7.15 -8.48
CA ASN A 36 31.91 -6.75 -7.36
C ASN A 36 32.11 -5.20 -7.22
N ARG A 37 31.07 -4.42 -7.48
CA ARG A 37 31.09 -2.95 -7.45
C ARG A 37 30.20 -2.40 -6.34
N ARG A 38 30.77 -2.26 -5.14
CA ARG A 38 30.09 -1.73 -3.94
C ARG A 38 29.64 -0.26 -3.98
N SER A 39 29.72 0.46 -5.08
CA SER A 39 29.35 1.88 -5.11
C SER A 39 28.75 2.37 -6.43
N SER A 40 28.00 1.55 -7.13
CA SER A 40 27.45 1.93 -8.42
C SER A 40 25.93 2.07 -8.33
N ASN A 41 25.37 3.22 -8.71
CA ASN A 41 23.92 3.40 -8.91
C ASN A 41 23.34 2.43 -9.96
N ALA A 42 24.13 1.53 -10.52
CA ALA A 42 23.73 0.63 -11.60
C ALA A 42 22.55 -0.24 -11.19
N PHE A 43 22.56 -0.82 -9.99
CA PHE A 43 21.45 -1.65 -9.52
C PHE A 43 20.13 -0.87 -9.45
N GLY A 44 20.18 0.37 -8.94
CA GLY A 44 19.01 1.25 -8.92
C GLY A 44 18.51 1.60 -10.33
N HIS A 45 19.41 1.86 -11.30
CA HIS A 45 19.01 2.13 -12.69
C HIS A 45 18.39 0.89 -13.35
N ILE A 46 18.96 -0.30 -13.14
CA ILE A 46 18.40 -1.56 -13.64
C ILE A 46 16.99 -1.77 -13.05
N THR A 47 16.84 -1.53 -11.75
CA THR A 47 15.54 -1.63 -11.06
C THR A 47 14.51 -0.66 -11.64
N LEU A 48 14.88 0.61 -11.87
CA LEU A 48 13.98 1.58 -12.49
C LEU A 48 13.56 1.16 -13.90
N LEU A 49 14.51 0.70 -14.73
CA LEU A 49 14.21 0.20 -16.07
C LEU A 49 13.28 -1.02 -16.02
N SER A 50 13.50 -1.94 -15.08
CA SER A 50 12.65 -3.11 -14.87
C SER A 50 11.23 -2.73 -14.47
N LEU A 51 11.09 -1.74 -13.56
CA LEU A 51 9.79 -1.23 -13.15
C LEU A 51 9.07 -0.50 -14.29
N VAL A 52 9.76 0.29 -15.09
CA VAL A 52 9.18 0.93 -16.28
C VAL A 52 8.75 -0.12 -17.31
N ALA A 53 9.56 -1.16 -17.55
CA ALA A 53 9.19 -2.26 -18.42
C ALA A 53 7.97 -3.02 -17.91
N ALA A 54 7.89 -3.30 -16.59
CA ALA A 54 6.74 -3.93 -15.97
C ALA A 54 5.48 -3.05 -16.02
N LEU A 55 5.64 -1.72 -15.92
CA LEU A 55 4.53 -0.77 -16.07
C LEU A 55 3.95 -0.83 -17.49
N ILE A 56 4.82 -0.78 -18.50
CA ILE A 56 4.42 -0.95 -19.91
C ILE A 56 3.78 -2.32 -20.11
N GLY A 57 4.38 -3.38 -19.56
CA GLY A 57 3.84 -4.73 -19.57
C GLY A 57 2.45 -4.85 -18.96
N SER A 58 2.17 -4.10 -17.88
CA SER A 58 0.85 -4.07 -17.23
C SER A 58 -0.22 -3.43 -18.13
N VAL A 59 0.12 -2.33 -18.80
CA VAL A 59 -0.78 -1.66 -19.75
C VAL A 59 -1.00 -2.54 -21.00
N TYR A 60 0.06 -3.17 -21.48
CA TYR A 60 -0.03 -4.08 -22.62
C TYR A 60 -0.86 -5.33 -22.28
N ALA A 61 -0.70 -5.91 -21.09
CA ALA A 61 -1.50 -7.05 -20.65
C ALA A 61 -3.01 -6.75 -20.61
N TYR A 62 -3.39 -5.50 -20.41
CA TYR A 62 -4.81 -5.07 -20.43
C TYR A 62 -5.44 -5.15 -21.83
N THR A 63 -4.66 -5.11 -22.90
CA THR A 63 -5.18 -5.30 -24.27
C THR A 63 -5.70 -6.72 -24.49
N GLU A 64 -5.22 -7.68 -23.70
CA GLU A 64 -5.63 -9.09 -23.69
C GLU A 64 -6.45 -9.42 -22.44
N ALA A 65 -7.31 -8.49 -21.99
CA ALA A 65 -8.11 -8.68 -20.78
C ALA A 65 -8.87 -10.02 -20.76
N GLY A 66 -8.94 -10.66 -19.58
CA GLY A 66 -9.59 -11.97 -19.42
C GLY A 66 -8.94 -12.82 -18.33
N THR A 67 -9.32 -14.09 -18.27
CA THR A 67 -8.77 -15.06 -17.32
C THR A 67 -7.56 -15.77 -17.87
N ALA A 68 -6.60 -16.11 -17.02
CA ALA A 68 -5.39 -16.85 -17.36
C ALA A 68 -5.21 -18.07 -16.45
N PHE A 69 -4.44 -19.05 -16.95
CA PHE A 69 -4.08 -20.27 -16.23
C PHE A 69 -5.31 -21.00 -15.65
N GLY A 70 -6.29 -21.27 -16.51
CA GLY A 70 -7.50 -21.99 -16.07
C GLY A 70 -8.39 -21.21 -15.09
N GLY A 71 -8.32 -19.87 -15.07
CA GLY A 71 -9.12 -19.02 -14.20
C GLY A 71 -8.48 -18.68 -12.86
N MET A 72 -7.21 -19.06 -12.63
CA MET A 72 -6.47 -18.69 -11.41
C MET A 72 -6.21 -17.20 -11.33
N LEU A 73 -6.01 -16.54 -12.47
CA LEU A 73 -5.78 -15.11 -12.59
C LEU A 73 -6.84 -14.44 -13.44
N VAL A 74 -7.09 -13.17 -13.20
CA VAL A 74 -7.96 -12.30 -14.00
C VAL A 74 -7.24 -10.97 -14.26
N VAL A 75 -7.17 -10.60 -15.54
CA VAL A 75 -6.69 -9.28 -15.97
C VAL A 75 -7.90 -8.48 -16.43
N ASP A 76 -8.33 -7.60 -15.55
CA ASP A 76 -9.42 -6.66 -15.75
C ASP A 76 -8.94 -5.23 -15.44
N GLY A 77 -9.80 -4.24 -15.54
CA GLY A 77 -9.45 -2.85 -15.22
C GLY A 77 -9.03 -2.69 -13.76
N PHE A 78 -9.64 -3.43 -12.84
CA PHE A 78 -9.31 -3.39 -11.41
C PHE A 78 -7.89 -3.93 -11.15
N ALA A 79 -7.56 -5.11 -11.68
CA ALA A 79 -6.23 -5.69 -11.56
C ALA A 79 -5.16 -4.78 -12.18
N THR A 80 -5.45 -4.23 -13.37
CA THR A 80 -4.53 -3.33 -14.07
C THR A 80 -4.28 -2.05 -13.29
N PHE A 81 -5.31 -1.47 -12.70
CA PHE A 81 -5.17 -0.28 -11.85
C PHE A 81 -4.21 -0.53 -10.69
N PHE A 82 -4.40 -1.63 -9.95
CA PHE A 82 -3.54 -1.92 -8.80
C PHE A 82 -2.13 -2.33 -9.21
N ARG A 83 -1.95 -3.06 -10.32
CA ARG A 83 -0.61 -3.34 -10.88
C ARG A 83 0.14 -2.04 -11.20
N VAL A 84 -0.50 -1.13 -11.92
CA VAL A 84 0.07 0.18 -12.25
C VAL A 84 0.40 0.96 -10.98
N LEU A 85 -0.50 0.98 -10.00
CA LEU A 85 -0.29 1.69 -8.74
C LEU A 85 0.91 1.14 -7.95
N VAL A 86 1.00 -0.19 -7.76
CA VAL A 86 2.10 -0.76 -6.94
C VAL A 86 3.45 -0.65 -7.64
N ILE A 87 3.49 -0.73 -8.98
CA ILE A 87 4.72 -0.50 -9.76
C ILE A 87 5.13 0.98 -9.67
N ALA A 88 4.18 1.93 -9.77
CA ALA A 88 4.46 3.35 -9.59
C ALA A 88 4.99 3.65 -8.18
N VAL A 89 4.44 3.02 -7.14
CA VAL A 89 4.97 3.08 -5.77
C VAL A 89 6.42 2.59 -5.73
N GLY A 90 6.73 1.50 -6.41
CA GLY A 90 8.10 0.99 -6.55
C GLY A 90 9.04 2.01 -7.17
N ILE A 91 8.66 2.62 -8.29
CA ILE A 91 9.44 3.67 -8.96
C ILE A 91 9.71 4.83 -8.00
N LEU A 92 8.67 5.34 -7.34
CA LEU A 92 8.78 6.43 -6.39
C LEU A 92 9.62 6.08 -5.16
N THR A 93 9.67 4.80 -4.76
CA THR A 93 10.50 4.31 -3.66
C THR A 93 11.99 4.23 -4.03
N VAL A 94 12.32 3.80 -5.25
CA VAL A 94 13.71 3.68 -5.71
C VAL A 94 14.41 5.05 -5.75
N LEU A 95 13.69 6.10 -6.13
CA LEU A 95 14.26 7.44 -6.28
C LEU A 95 14.93 8.00 -5.00
N PRO A 96 14.31 8.01 -3.83
CA PRO A 96 14.96 8.43 -2.59
C PRO A 96 15.96 7.39 -2.06
N SER A 97 15.81 6.11 -2.44
CA SER A 97 16.68 5.02 -1.98
C SER A 97 18.12 5.17 -2.43
N TYR A 98 18.39 5.73 -3.61
CA TYR A 98 19.75 5.98 -4.11
C TYR A 98 20.63 6.70 -3.09
N ARG A 99 20.12 7.82 -2.59
CA ARG A 99 20.88 8.64 -1.63
C ARG A 99 20.89 8.00 -0.25
N PHE A 100 19.76 7.43 0.16
CA PHE A 100 19.62 6.80 1.46
C PHE A 100 20.61 5.64 1.62
N LEU A 101 20.61 4.69 0.69
CA LEU A 101 21.51 3.52 0.76
C LEU A 101 22.97 3.91 0.75
N ARG A 102 23.36 4.87 -0.12
CA ARG A 102 24.72 5.38 -0.16
C ARG A 102 25.13 6.04 1.16
N ARG A 103 24.27 6.84 1.77
CA ARG A 103 24.53 7.52 3.05
C ARG A 103 24.65 6.53 4.22
N GLN A 104 23.97 5.39 4.14
CA GLN A 104 24.02 4.32 5.14
C GLN A 104 25.11 3.27 4.84
N ASP A 105 25.89 3.43 3.77
CA ASP A 105 26.88 2.45 3.29
C ASP A 105 26.26 1.05 3.06
N ALA A 106 25.00 0.99 2.65
CA ALA A 106 24.17 -0.21 2.56
C ALA A 106 23.68 -0.52 1.13
N GLU A 107 24.39 -0.03 0.11
CA GLU A 107 24.02 -0.23 -1.29
C GLU A 107 24.41 -1.64 -1.77
N THR A 108 23.41 -2.52 -1.96
CA THR A 108 23.59 -3.86 -2.55
C THR A 108 22.44 -4.20 -3.49
N SER A 109 22.65 -5.18 -4.38
CA SER A 109 21.62 -5.66 -5.30
C SER A 109 20.44 -6.31 -4.57
N GLU A 110 20.67 -6.90 -3.40
CA GLU A 110 19.66 -7.58 -2.58
C GLU A 110 18.48 -6.66 -2.25
N TYR A 111 18.76 -5.37 -1.90
CA TYR A 111 17.71 -4.39 -1.64
C TYR A 111 16.76 -4.25 -2.83
N HIS A 112 17.34 -4.11 -4.00
CA HIS A 112 16.61 -3.91 -5.24
C HIS A 112 15.86 -5.16 -5.69
N ALA A 113 16.47 -6.33 -5.55
CA ALA A 113 15.84 -7.61 -5.86
C ALA A 113 14.63 -7.88 -4.95
N LEU A 114 14.77 -7.68 -3.64
CA LEU A 114 13.67 -7.82 -2.68
C LEU A 114 12.52 -6.85 -2.95
N LEU A 115 12.84 -5.61 -3.38
CA LEU A 115 11.83 -4.65 -3.77
C LEU A 115 11.04 -5.15 -4.99
N LEU A 116 11.73 -5.65 -6.04
CA LEU A 116 11.08 -6.21 -7.23
C LEU A 116 10.24 -7.44 -6.90
N TYR A 117 10.71 -8.36 -6.06
CA TYR A 117 9.92 -9.51 -5.63
C TYR A 117 8.69 -9.11 -4.83
N SER A 118 8.82 -8.14 -3.93
CA SER A 118 7.65 -7.64 -3.20
C SER A 118 6.59 -7.07 -4.16
N ILE A 119 7.00 -6.30 -5.17
CA ILE A 119 6.09 -5.73 -6.17
C ILE A 119 5.50 -6.83 -7.07
N ALA A 120 6.28 -7.85 -7.44
CA ALA A 120 5.77 -9.01 -8.20
C ALA A 120 4.65 -9.72 -7.42
N GLY A 121 4.85 -9.96 -6.12
CA GLY A 121 3.81 -10.49 -5.22
C GLY A 121 2.58 -9.60 -5.16
N GLN A 122 2.75 -8.27 -5.11
CA GLN A 122 1.64 -7.30 -5.11
C GLN A 122 0.86 -7.31 -6.44
N CYS A 123 1.56 -7.42 -7.58
CA CYS A 123 0.91 -7.56 -8.88
C CYS A 123 0.11 -8.87 -8.95
N LEU A 124 0.68 -9.97 -8.44
CA LEU A 124 -0.02 -11.25 -8.35
C LEU A 124 -1.28 -11.15 -7.47
N MET A 125 -1.19 -10.50 -6.30
CA MET A 125 -2.35 -10.23 -5.44
C MET A 125 -3.46 -9.49 -6.19
N ALA A 126 -3.11 -8.46 -6.96
CA ALA A 126 -4.08 -7.63 -7.68
C ALA A 126 -4.87 -8.41 -8.75
N SER A 127 -4.23 -9.40 -9.38
CA SER A 127 -4.80 -10.19 -10.47
C SER A 127 -5.31 -11.57 -10.06
N ALA A 128 -5.05 -12.02 -8.83
CA ALA A 128 -5.47 -13.33 -8.37
C ALA A 128 -7.01 -13.45 -8.30
N ASN A 129 -7.54 -14.54 -8.86
CA ASN A 129 -8.95 -14.93 -8.82
C ASN A 129 -9.17 -16.23 -8.03
N GLU A 130 -8.18 -16.63 -7.29
CA GLU A 130 -8.15 -17.85 -6.50
C GLU A 130 -7.48 -17.59 -5.15
N LEU A 131 -8.06 -18.11 -4.06
CA LEU A 131 -7.58 -17.83 -2.69
C LEU A 131 -6.15 -18.30 -2.45
N ILE A 132 -5.72 -19.41 -3.08
CA ILE A 132 -4.33 -19.90 -2.97
C ILE A 132 -3.37 -18.98 -3.73
N MET A 133 -3.75 -18.47 -4.90
CA MET A 133 -2.92 -17.51 -5.63
C MET A 133 -2.80 -16.18 -4.89
N ILE A 134 -3.88 -15.75 -4.22
CA ILE A 134 -3.86 -14.60 -3.31
C ILE A 134 -2.87 -14.83 -2.16
N PHE A 135 -2.93 -15.99 -1.52
CA PHE A 135 -2.01 -16.36 -0.44
C PHE A 135 -0.56 -16.35 -0.90
N LEU A 136 -0.25 -16.96 -2.05
CA LEU A 136 1.11 -16.97 -2.61
C LEU A 136 1.62 -15.56 -2.91
N GLY A 137 0.82 -14.72 -3.55
CA GLY A 137 1.17 -13.32 -3.82
C GLY A 137 1.43 -12.54 -2.54
N LEU A 138 0.58 -12.76 -1.51
CA LEU A 138 0.71 -12.15 -0.20
C LEU A 138 2.01 -12.57 0.49
N GLU A 139 2.39 -13.86 0.45
CA GLU A 139 3.61 -14.36 1.07
C GLU A 139 4.87 -13.88 0.33
N ILE A 140 4.89 -13.89 -1.01
CA ILE A 140 6.01 -13.35 -1.80
C ILE A 140 6.27 -11.88 -1.45
N SER A 141 5.21 -11.07 -1.39
CA SER A 141 5.32 -9.67 -1.00
C SER A 141 5.76 -9.50 0.46
N SER A 142 5.24 -10.34 1.36
CA SER A 142 5.46 -10.24 2.80
C SER A 142 6.87 -10.61 3.20
N ILE A 143 7.37 -11.75 2.75
CA ILE A 143 8.73 -12.23 3.08
C ILE A 143 9.76 -11.21 2.62
N SER A 144 9.62 -10.71 1.38
CA SER A 144 10.49 -9.64 0.86
C SER A 144 10.42 -8.39 1.73
N SER A 145 9.21 -7.99 2.17
CA SER A 145 8.99 -6.83 3.03
C SER A 145 9.56 -6.99 4.44
N TYR A 146 9.50 -8.20 5.01
CA TYR A 146 10.11 -8.49 6.33
C TYR A 146 11.62 -8.33 6.30
N ILE A 147 12.27 -8.82 5.24
CA ILE A 147 13.72 -8.69 5.07
C ILE A 147 14.09 -7.22 4.81
N LEU A 148 13.34 -6.50 3.98
CA LEU A 148 13.54 -5.07 3.75
C LEU A 148 13.40 -4.23 5.03
N ALA A 149 12.46 -4.56 5.92
CA ALA A 149 12.30 -3.86 7.19
C ALA A 149 13.54 -3.95 8.09
N GLY A 150 14.26 -5.09 8.05
CA GLY A 150 15.53 -5.32 8.77
C GLY A 150 16.79 -5.08 7.93
N TYR A 151 16.68 -4.36 6.82
CA TYR A 151 17.77 -4.26 5.85
C TYR A 151 19.08 -3.67 6.41
N LEU A 152 18.99 -2.71 7.32
CA LEU A 152 20.14 -2.17 8.05
C LEU A 152 20.53 -3.13 9.19
N ARG A 153 21.32 -4.15 8.87
CA ARG A 153 21.63 -5.30 9.76
C ARG A 153 22.27 -4.88 11.08
N ASP A 154 23.01 -3.79 11.11
CA ASP A 154 23.70 -3.27 12.30
C ASP A 154 22.83 -2.33 13.16
N ASP A 155 21.64 -1.94 12.68
CA ASP A 155 20.68 -1.13 13.45
C ASP A 155 19.73 -2.04 14.23
N LYS A 156 19.84 -2.00 15.57
CA LYS A 156 18.98 -2.78 16.46
C LYS A 156 17.49 -2.47 16.28
N ARG A 157 17.15 -1.22 15.93
CA ARG A 157 15.76 -0.81 15.69
C ARG A 157 15.19 -1.46 14.41
N ALA A 158 16.01 -1.54 13.35
CA ALA A 158 15.62 -2.21 12.12
C ALA A 158 15.44 -3.73 12.35
N ASN A 159 16.34 -4.37 13.11
CA ASN A 159 16.24 -5.78 13.45
C ASN A 159 15.00 -6.09 14.32
N GLU A 160 14.70 -5.25 15.31
CA GLU A 160 13.49 -5.37 16.12
C GLU A 160 12.22 -5.20 15.27
N SER A 161 12.23 -4.22 14.37
CA SER A 161 11.17 -3.95 13.41
C SER A 161 10.89 -5.17 12.52
N ALA A 162 11.94 -5.76 11.93
CA ALA A 162 11.83 -6.95 11.10
C ALA A 162 11.27 -8.15 11.88
N LEU A 163 11.79 -8.39 13.08
CA LEU A 163 11.33 -9.50 13.93
C LEU A 163 9.87 -9.37 14.33
N LYS A 164 9.44 -8.18 14.77
CA LYS A 164 8.03 -7.91 15.11
C LYS A 164 7.13 -8.08 13.87
N TYR A 165 7.56 -7.56 12.71
CA TYR A 165 6.77 -7.66 11.50
C TYR A 165 6.64 -9.10 11.01
N PHE A 166 7.74 -9.86 11.04
CA PHE A 166 7.75 -11.28 10.66
C PHE A 166 6.88 -12.13 11.59
N LEU A 167 7.08 -12.04 12.91
CA LEU A 167 6.36 -12.89 13.85
C LEU A 167 4.85 -12.63 13.84
N LEU A 168 4.45 -11.36 13.93
CA LEU A 168 3.04 -10.99 13.91
C LEU A 168 2.41 -11.21 12.53
N GLY A 169 3.19 -10.99 11.45
CA GLY A 169 2.74 -11.20 10.08
C GLY A 169 2.50 -12.68 9.77
N SER A 170 3.43 -13.55 10.10
CA SER A 170 3.29 -15.01 9.90
C SER A 170 2.10 -15.57 10.69
N PHE A 171 1.88 -15.07 11.91
CA PHE A 171 0.72 -15.45 12.69
C PHE A 171 -0.59 -15.02 12.03
N ALA A 172 -0.65 -13.77 11.54
CA ALA A 172 -1.83 -13.24 10.84
C ALA A 172 -2.11 -13.99 9.52
N THR A 173 -1.05 -14.35 8.77
CA THR A 173 -1.19 -15.14 7.54
C THR A 173 -1.70 -16.56 7.83
N GLY A 174 -1.33 -17.14 8.97
CA GLY A 174 -1.88 -18.40 9.44
C GLY A 174 -3.41 -18.36 9.60
N PHE A 175 -3.97 -17.28 10.16
CA PHE A 175 -5.42 -17.06 10.21
C PHE A 175 -6.04 -16.97 8.82
N PHE A 176 -5.41 -16.23 7.90
CA PHE A 176 -5.90 -16.12 6.53
C PHE A 176 -5.97 -17.50 5.85
N LEU A 177 -4.88 -18.26 5.92
CA LEU A 177 -4.81 -19.61 5.33
C LEU A 177 -5.82 -20.57 5.96
N TYR A 178 -6.04 -20.47 7.27
CA TYR A 178 -7.06 -21.28 7.94
C TYR A 178 -8.47 -20.89 7.49
N GLY A 179 -8.74 -19.61 7.26
CA GLY A 179 -9.99 -19.17 6.62
C GLY A 179 -10.17 -19.73 5.22
N VAL A 180 -9.11 -19.80 4.41
CA VAL A 180 -9.12 -20.48 3.09
C VAL A 180 -9.47 -21.96 3.23
N ALA A 181 -8.89 -22.66 4.21
CA ALA A 181 -9.19 -24.07 4.47
C ALA A 181 -10.67 -24.28 4.84
N PHE A 182 -11.28 -23.39 5.64
CA PHE A 182 -12.70 -23.44 5.97
C PHE A 182 -13.59 -23.24 4.73
N ILE A 183 -13.25 -22.29 3.85
CA ILE A 183 -14.01 -22.08 2.60
C ILE A 183 -13.87 -23.31 1.71
N TYR A 184 -12.66 -23.83 1.51
CA TYR A 184 -12.48 -25.01 0.68
C TYR A 184 -13.24 -26.23 1.26
N GLY A 185 -13.15 -26.45 2.56
CA GLY A 185 -13.87 -27.56 3.23
C GLY A 185 -15.41 -27.46 3.12
N SER A 186 -15.93 -26.23 3.02
CA SER A 186 -17.38 -26.01 2.94
C SER A 186 -17.93 -25.92 1.51
N THR A 187 -17.11 -25.46 0.54
CA THR A 187 -17.56 -25.21 -0.86
C THR A 187 -16.91 -26.14 -1.87
N GLY A 188 -15.82 -26.83 -1.51
CA GLY A 188 -15.01 -27.67 -2.42
C GLY A 188 -14.18 -26.89 -3.43
N THR A 189 -14.11 -25.54 -3.32
CA THR A 189 -13.39 -24.68 -4.28
C THR A 189 -12.69 -23.52 -3.59
N VAL A 190 -11.63 -23.00 -4.24
CA VAL A 190 -10.88 -21.79 -3.82
C VAL A 190 -11.00 -20.67 -4.85
N ASN A 191 -11.65 -20.91 -6.00
CA ASN A 191 -11.89 -19.89 -7.00
C ASN A 191 -13.01 -18.94 -6.52
N LEU A 192 -12.77 -17.63 -6.60
CA LEU A 192 -13.66 -16.62 -6.01
C LEU A 192 -15.07 -16.65 -6.62
N SER A 193 -15.19 -16.80 -7.93
CA SER A 193 -16.50 -16.87 -8.60
C SER A 193 -17.24 -18.17 -8.27
N ALA A 194 -16.51 -19.29 -8.18
CA ALA A 194 -17.08 -20.57 -7.79
C ALA A 194 -17.52 -20.59 -6.31
N VAL A 195 -16.77 -19.93 -5.41
CA VAL A 195 -17.17 -19.74 -4.01
C VAL A 195 -18.46 -18.93 -3.95
N HIS A 196 -18.54 -17.82 -4.70
CA HIS A 196 -19.80 -17.03 -4.79
C HIS A 196 -20.98 -17.88 -5.21
N ALA A 197 -20.83 -18.68 -6.28
CA ALA A 197 -21.88 -19.56 -6.78
C ALA A 197 -22.27 -20.63 -5.74
N ALA A 198 -21.32 -21.20 -5.01
CA ALA A 198 -21.59 -22.17 -3.95
C ALA A 198 -22.35 -21.53 -2.77
N LEU A 199 -22.07 -20.28 -2.43
CA LEU A 199 -22.75 -19.55 -1.35
C LEU A 199 -24.17 -19.09 -1.70
N THR A 200 -24.50 -19.00 -2.99
CA THR A 200 -25.85 -18.62 -3.48
C THR A 200 -26.69 -19.82 -3.95
N GLY A 201 -26.08 -21.00 -4.09
CA GLY A 201 -26.72 -22.20 -4.60
C GLY A 201 -27.68 -22.85 -3.62
N PRO A 202 -28.51 -23.84 -4.10
CA PRO A 202 -29.48 -24.53 -3.25
C PRO A 202 -28.87 -25.37 -2.12
N ASN A 203 -27.57 -25.73 -2.25
CA ASN A 203 -26.82 -26.47 -1.25
C ASN A 203 -25.81 -25.57 -0.55
N ALA A 204 -26.16 -24.30 -0.32
CA ALA A 204 -25.27 -23.35 0.34
C ALA A 204 -24.79 -23.90 1.71
N PRO A 205 -23.49 -23.79 2.01
CA PRO A 205 -22.92 -24.26 3.26
C PRO A 205 -23.48 -23.49 4.46
N SER A 206 -23.32 -24.07 5.66
CA SER A 206 -23.78 -23.44 6.91
C SER A 206 -23.22 -22.03 7.05
N PRO A 207 -24.08 -21.01 7.35
CA PRO A 207 -23.65 -19.63 7.60
C PRO A 207 -22.58 -19.49 8.70
N VAL A 208 -22.57 -20.42 9.68
CA VAL A 208 -21.56 -20.42 10.75
C VAL A 208 -20.16 -20.69 10.21
N PHE A 209 -20.00 -21.72 9.36
CA PHE A 209 -18.69 -22.05 8.78
C PHE A 209 -18.17 -20.96 7.85
N THR A 210 -19.06 -20.42 6.99
CA THR A 210 -18.69 -19.35 6.06
C THR A 210 -18.41 -18.04 6.79
N GLY A 211 -19.14 -17.75 7.88
CA GLY A 211 -18.90 -16.60 8.75
C GLY A 211 -17.55 -16.70 9.49
N VAL A 212 -17.22 -17.89 10.02
CA VAL A 212 -15.90 -18.14 10.64
C VAL A 212 -14.78 -17.97 9.62
N ALA A 213 -14.92 -18.50 8.41
CA ALA A 213 -13.96 -18.35 7.34
C ALA A 213 -13.72 -16.86 6.99
N ALA A 214 -14.79 -16.09 6.81
CA ALA A 214 -14.72 -14.65 6.53
C ALA A 214 -14.03 -13.89 7.67
N ALA A 215 -14.34 -14.21 8.93
CA ALA A 215 -13.71 -13.61 10.10
C ALA A 215 -12.20 -13.91 10.18
N LEU A 216 -11.79 -15.16 9.93
CA LEU A 216 -10.38 -15.56 9.91
C LEU A 216 -9.61 -14.85 8.79
N MET A 217 -10.19 -14.77 7.60
CA MET A 217 -9.60 -14.04 6.47
C MET A 217 -9.55 -12.54 6.75
N PHE A 218 -10.56 -11.99 7.43
CA PHE A 218 -10.55 -10.60 7.89
C PHE A 218 -9.40 -10.31 8.85
N VAL A 219 -9.06 -11.21 9.77
CA VAL A 219 -7.90 -11.06 10.68
C VAL A 219 -6.60 -10.91 9.88
N GLY A 220 -6.36 -11.81 8.91
CA GLY A 220 -5.15 -11.77 8.08
C GLY A 220 -5.05 -10.51 7.22
N LEU A 221 -6.14 -10.13 6.55
CA LEU A 221 -6.18 -8.94 5.71
C LEU A 221 -6.17 -7.65 6.54
N GLY A 222 -6.88 -7.62 7.68
CA GLY A 222 -6.89 -6.51 8.63
C GLY A 222 -5.48 -6.21 9.15
N PHE A 223 -4.69 -7.24 9.45
CA PHE A 223 -3.26 -7.07 9.76
C PHE A 223 -2.51 -6.39 8.62
N LYS A 224 -2.65 -6.86 7.38
CA LYS A 224 -1.92 -6.31 6.21
C LYS A 224 -2.25 -4.86 5.90
N VAL A 225 -3.51 -4.47 6.04
CA VAL A 225 -3.91 -3.06 5.86
C VAL A 225 -3.69 -2.20 7.10
N SER A 226 -3.23 -2.79 8.20
CA SER A 226 -3.08 -2.15 9.51
C SER A 226 -4.41 -1.64 10.08
N ALA A 227 -5.49 -2.39 9.89
CA ALA A 227 -6.79 -2.06 10.46
C ALA A 227 -6.88 -2.47 11.92
N SER A 228 -7.57 -1.68 12.74
CA SER A 228 -7.81 -2.00 14.15
C SER A 228 -8.80 -3.16 14.28
N PRO A 229 -8.55 -4.14 15.18
CA PRO A 229 -7.53 -4.15 16.26
C PRO A 229 -6.17 -4.76 15.86
N PHE A 230 -5.88 -5.00 14.58
CA PHE A 230 -4.69 -5.72 14.10
C PHE A 230 -3.52 -4.79 13.71
N GLN A 231 -3.60 -3.49 14.02
CA GLN A 231 -2.65 -2.44 13.64
C GLN A 231 -1.38 -2.38 14.48
N VAL A 232 -1.28 -3.13 15.58
CA VAL A 232 -0.27 -2.96 16.63
C VAL A 232 1.18 -3.02 16.15
N TRP A 233 1.43 -3.71 15.06
CA TRP A 233 2.75 -3.85 14.44
C TRP A 233 3.23 -2.57 13.73
N ALA A 234 2.29 -1.81 13.14
CA ALA A 234 2.63 -0.76 12.17
C ALA A 234 3.44 0.41 12.77
N PRO A 235 3.13 0.95 13.96
CA PRO A 235 3.91 2.04 14.54
C PRO A 235 5.36 1.67 14.81
N ASP A 236 5.63 0.48 15.33
CA ASP A 236 6.97 0.01 15.66
C ASP A 236 7.78 -0.31 14.40
N VAL A 237 7.14 -0.98 13.44
CA VAL A 237 7.78 -1.33 12.16
C VAL A 237 8.10 -0.08 11.35
N TYR A 238 7.18 0.87 11.24
CA TYR A 238 7.43 2.10 10.48
C TYR A 238 8.51 2.96 11.11
N GLN A 239 8.58 3.00 12.45
CA GLN A 239 9.62 3.73 13.14
C GLN A 239 11.00 3.09 12.98
N GLY A 240 11.10 1.75 13.06
CA GLY A 240 12.38 1.03 13.07
C GLY A 240 12.93 0.68 11.69
N ALA A 241 12.08 0.43 10.69
CA ALA A 241 12.52 0.11 9.33
C ALA A 241 13.20 1.31 8.64
N PRO A 242 14.10 1.08 7.67
CA PRO A 242 14.70 2.15 6.86
C PRO A 242 13.62 3.05 6.23
N THR A 243 13.80 4.37 6.25
CA THR A 243 12.73 5.30 5.85
C THR A 243 12.20 5.08 4.42
N PRO A 244 13.01 4.80 3.36
CA PRO A 244 12.45 4.45 2.05
C PRO A 244 11.64 3.15 2.05
N VAL A 245 12.04 2.17 2.87
CA VAL A 245 11.27 0.94 3.06
C VAL A 245 9.94 1.24 3.75
N THR A 246 9.96 2.09 4.78
CA THR A 246 8.72 2.54 5.45
C THR A 246 7.76 3.22 4.46
N ALA A 247 8.28 4.09 3.57
CA ALA A 247 7.49 4.70 2.50
C ALA A 247 6.82 3.64 1.61
N PHE A 248 7.58 2.65 1.18
CA PHE A 248 7.10 1.53 0.38
C PHE A 248 6.02 0.72 1.11
N LEU A 249 6.30 0.28 2.35
CA LEU A 249 5.38 -0.53 3.16
C LEU A 249 4.04 0.19 3.43
N SER A 250 4.09 1.51 3.54
CA SER A 250 2.91 2.33 3.82
C SER A 250 1.95 2.45 2.63
N ALA A 251 2.41 2.24 1.39
CA ALA A 251 1.64 2.46 0.17
C ALA A 251 1.44 1.19 -0.65
N GLY A 252 2.50 0.57 -1.18
CA GLY A 252 2.41 -0.56 -2.11
C GLY A 252 1.73 -1.80 -1.53
N PRO A 253 2.33 -2.46 -0.52
CA PRO A 253 1.74 -3.64 0.10
C PRO A 253 0.33 -3.41 0.66
N LYS A 254 0.06 -2.19 1.15
CA LYS A 254 -1.26 -1.79 1.65
C LYS A 254 -2.28 -1.68 0.52
N ALA A 255 -1.93 -1.07 -0.60
CA ALA A 255 -2.81 -0.97 -1.76
C ALA A 255 -3.15 -2.37 -2.33
N ALA A 256 -2.16 -3.25 -2.47
CA ALA A 256 -2.37 -4.62 -2.91
C ALA A 256 -3.24 -5.42 -1.92
N ALA A 257 -3.04 -5.24 -0.60
CA ALA A 257 -3.86 -5.86 0.42
C ALA A 257 -5.32 -5.38 0.36
N PHE A 258 -5.57 -4.10 0.12
CA PHE A 258 -6.93 -3.60 -0.12
C PHE A 258 -7.51 -4.15 -1.43
N ALA A 259 -6.72 -4.31 -2.49
CA ALA A 259 -7.21 -4.91 -3.73
C ALA A 259 -7.80 -6.31 -3.48
N ILE A 260 -7.07 -7.19 -2.79
CA ILE A 260 -7.59 -8.51 -2.45
C ILE A 260 -8.74 -8.46 -1.44
N PHE A 261 -8.73 -7.50 -0.52
CA PHE A 261 -9.82 -7.30 0.44
C PHE A 261 -11.13 -6.99 -0.29
N PHE A 262 -11.11 -6.01 -1.21
CA PHE A 262 -12.27 -5.71 -2.06
C PHE A 262 -12.64 -6.92 -2.92
N ARG A 263 -11.66 -7.55 -3.59
CA ARG A 263 -11.95 -8.68 -4.48
C ARG A 263 -12.59 -9.86 -3.73
N ILE A 264 -12.10 -10.24 -2.56
CA ILE A 264 -12.67 -11.33 -1.77
C ILE A 264 -14.07 -10.97 -1.23
N PHE A 265 -14.19 -9.82 -0.55
CA PHE A 265 -15.39 -9.48 0.18
C PHE A 265 -16.52 -8.98 -0.71
N MET A 266 -16.20 -8.33 -1.85
CA MET A 266 -17.20 -7.84 -2.81
C MET A 266 -17.58 -8.88 -3.89
N THR A 267 -16.78 -9.97 -4.06
CA THR A 267 -17.11 -11.06 -4.98
C THR A 267 -17.50 -12.33 -4.22
N ALA A 268 -16.52 -13.07 -3.71
CA ALA A 268 -16.74 -14.37 -3.08
C ALA A 268 -17.71 -14.29 -1.89
N PHE A 269 -17.56 -13.29 -1.03
CA PHE A 269 -18.36 -13.12 0.20
C PHE A 269 -19.50 -12.12 0.09
N ALA A 270 -19.81 -11.62 -1.11
CA ALA A 270 -20.97 -10.76 -1.31
C ALA A 270 -22.29 -11.38 -0.81
N PRO A 271 -22.57 -12.70 -1.02
CA PRO A 271 -23.81 -13.32 -0.53
C PRO A 271 -23.96 -13.32 1.00
N ILE A 272 -22.86 -13.29 1.76
CA ILE A 272 -22.86 -13.30 3.23
C ILE A 272 -22.53 -11.92 3.82
N ALA A 273 -22.72 -10.84 3.05
CA ALA A 273 -22.31 -9.48 3.41
C ALA A 273 -22.88 -9.01 4.75
N ASN A 274 -24.11 -9.36 5.08
CA ASN A 274 -24.74 -9.00 6.36
C ASN A 274 -24.01 -9.57 7.58
N GLY A 275 -23.21 -10.62 7.42
CA GLY A 275 -22.41 -11.21 8.49
C GLY A 275 -21.06 -10.51 8.71
N TRP A 276 -20.39 -10.04 7.65
CA TRP A 276 -19.07 -9.44 7.76
C TRP A 276 -19.06 -7.90 7.77
N GLU A 277 -20.11 -7.25 7.23
CA GLU A 277 -20.18 -5.78 7.20
C GLU A 277 -20.04 -5.13 8.58
N PRO A 278 -20.70 -5.61 9.67
CA PRO A 278 -20.54 -5.03 11.00
C PRO A 278 -19.10 -5.08 11.51
N LEU A 279 -18.36 -6.15 11.18
CA LEU A 279 -16.94 -6.28 11.54
C LEU A 279 -16.09 -5.21 10.85
N VAL A 280 -16.32 -4.99 9.54
CA VAL A 280 -15.64 -3.97 8.75
C VAL A 280 -15.99 -2.57 9.25
N TRP A 281 -17.28 -2.33 9.55
CA TRP A 281 -17.78 -1.06 10.09
C TRP A 281 -17.08 -0.69 11.42
N ILE A 282 -17.07 -1.63 12.38
CA ILE A 282 -16.42 -1.42 13.69
C ILE A 282 -14.92 -1.21 13.50
N SER A 283 -14.26 -2.02 12.70
CA SER A 283 -12.83 -1.89 12.44
C SER A 283 -12.48 -0.59 11.73
N ALA A 284 -13.32 -0.10 10.79
CA ALA A 284 -13.15 1.20 10.16
C ALA A 284 -13.19 2.33 11.19
N LEU A 285 -14.21 2.34 12.07
CA LEU A 285 -14.36 3.34 13.12
C LEU A 285 -13.18 3.31 14.10
N LEU A 286 -12.83 2.11 14.60
CA LEU A 286 -11.71 1.94 15.53
C LEU A 286 -10.38 2.38 14.89
N SER A 287 -10.15 2.06 13.62
CA SER A 287 -8.94 2.46 12.90
C SER A 287 -8.83 3.97 12.78
N MET A 288 -9.91 4.65 12.40
CA MET A 288 -9.94 6.11 12.33
C MET A 288 -9.71 6.74 13.71
N THR A 289 -10.37 6.24 14.75
CA THR A 289 -10.31 6.79 16.09
C THR A 289 -8.95 6.55 16.75
N ILE A 290 -8.53 5.29 16.86
CA ILE A 290 -7.24 4.92 17.49
C ILE A 290 -6.08 5.55 16.72
N GLY A 291 -6.11 5.49 15.37
CA GLY A 291 -5.06 6.07 14.53
C GLY A 291 -4.90 7.56 14.77
N ASN A 292 -5.98 8.34 14.74
CA ASN A 292 -5.90 9.79 14.89
C ASN A 292 -5.54 10.22 16.32
N PHE A 293 -6.19 9.65 17.34
CA PHE A 293 -5.89 10.03 18.73
C PHE A 293 -4.47 9.62 19.17
N ALA A 294 -3.99 8.45 18.72
CA ALA A 294 -2.62 8.05 19.01
C ALA A 294 -1.59 8.92 18.26
N ALA A 295 -1.89 9.38 17.04
CA ALA A 295 -1.03 10.31 16.29
C ALA A 295 -0.80 11.64 17.00
N LEU A 296 -1.80 12.17 17.72
CA LEU A 296 -1.70 13.41 18.50
C LEU A 296 -0.55 13.38 19.51
N MET A 297 -0.28 12.22 20.10
CA MET A 297 0.71 12.03 21.16
C MET A 297 2.12 11.74 20.65
N GLN A 298 2.32 11.64 19.32
CA GLN A 298 3.63 11.25 18.78
C GLN A 298 4.57 12.44 18.63
N ALA A 299 5.81 12.25 19.09
CA ALA A 299 6.92 13.16 18.83
C ALA A 299 7.73 12.73 17.60
N ASN A 300 7.83 11.43 17.32
CA ASN A 300 8.54 10.89 16.15
C ASN A 300 7.65 10.96 14.91
N VAL A 301 8.16 11.58 13.82
CA VAL A 301 7.39 11.79 12.58
C VAL A 301 7.07 10.50 11.85
N LYS A 302 7.99 9.50 11.84
CA LYS A 302 7.71 8.20 11.22
C LYS A 302 6.57 7.48 11.96
N ARG A 303 6.57 7.55 13.29
CA ARG A 303 5.51 6.95 14.13
C ARG A 303 4.20 7.72 14.01
N LEU A 304 4.24 9.06 13.90
CA LEU A 304 3.07 9.90 13.61
C LEU A 304 2.44 9.50 12.27
N LEU A 305 3.24 9.39 11.21
CA LEU A 305 2.77 8.95 9.89
C LEU A 305 2.28 7.49 9.89
N ALA A 306 2.80 6.62 10.76
CA ALA A 306 2.30 5.26 10.94
C ALA A 306 0.87 5.25 11.50
N TYR A 307 0.61 6.01 12.56
CA TYR A 307 -0.74 6.15 13.13
C TYR A 307 -1.69 6.85 12.16
N SER A 308 -1.21 7.86 11.43
CA SER A 308 -1.92 8.43 10.29
C SER A 308 -2.31 7.37 9.27
N SER A 309 -1.37 6.48 8.88
CA SER A 309 -1.62 5.38 7.95
C SER A 309 -2.69 4.39 8.43
N ILE A 310 -2.81 4.18 9.75
CA ILE A 310 -3.88 3.38 10.36
C ILE A 310 -5.24 4.09 10.17
N ALA A 311 -5.29 5.40 10.45
CA ALA A 311 -6.51 6.18 10.25
C ALA A 311 -6.96 6.19 8.77
N HIS A 312 -6.01 6.35 7.84
CA HIS A 312 -6.28 6.32 6.39
C HIS A 312 -6.77 4.95 5.92
N ALA A 313 -6.27 3.84 6.49
CA ALA A 313 -6.84 2.51 6.26
C ALA A 313 -8.30 2.45 6.70
N GLY A 314 -8.63 3.06 7.84
CA GLY A 314 -10.01 3.21 8.30
C GLY A 314 -10.91 3.91 7.27
N TYR A 315 -10.45 5.00 6.64
CA TYR A 315 -11.23 5.67 5.58
C TYR A 315 -11.46 4.75 4.36
N VAL A 316 -10.48 3.98 3.93
CA VAL A 316 -10.66 3.01 2.83
C VAL A 316 -11.65 1.92 3.23
N MET A 317 -11.63 1.47 4.48
CA MET A 317 -12.61 0.49 4.99
C MET A 317 -14.04 1.04 5.03
N VAL A 318 -14.26 2.35 5.22
CA VAL A 318 -15.58 2.99 5.05
C VAL A 318 -16.12 2.72 3.64
N ALA A 319 -15.27 2.83 2.61
CA ALA A 319 -15.66 2.53 1.23
C ALA A 319 -16.02 1.05 1.01
N LEU A 320 -15.30 0.13 1.69
CA LEU A 320 -15.64 -1.31 1.64
C LEU A 320 -16.98 -1.59 2.33
N THR A 321 -17.26 -0.93 3.45
CA THR A 321 -18.52 -1.06 4.18
C THR A 321 -19.72 -0.57 3.35
N ALA A 322 -19.51 0.40 2.45
CA ALA A 322 -20.56 0.91 1.56
C ALA A 322 -21.05 -0.13 0.55
N ARG A 323 -20.32 -1.22 0.30
CA ARG A 323 -20.69 -2.34 -0.58
C ARG A 323 -21.21 -1.91 -1.95
N SER A 324 -20.61 -0.89 -2.53
CA SER A 324 -21.06 -0.32 -3.81
C SER A 324 -19.91 -0.15 -4.79
N ASP A 325 -20.21 -0.14 -6.09
CA ASP A 325 -19.25 0.16 -7.14
C ASP A 325 -18.67 1.57 -6.97
N VAL A 326 -19.49 2.53 -6.52
CA VAL A 326 -19.03 3.89 -6.19
C VAL A 326 -18.03 3.87 -5.05
N GLY A 327 -18.25 3.06 -4.01
CA GLY A 327 -17.33 2.84 -2.91
C GLY A 327 -16.02 2.21 -3.37
N THR A 328 -16.09 1.18 -4.22
CA THR A 328 -14.90 0.53 -4.80
C THR A 328 -14.08 1.52 -5.63
N ALA A 329 -14.71 2.31 -6.50
CA ALA A 329 -14.05 3.34 -7.30
C ALA A 329 -13.42 4.44 -6.42
N ALA A 330 -14.13 4.87 -5.36
CA ALA A 330 -13.62 5.83 -4.39
C ALA A 330 -12.39 5.31 -3.64
N ALA A 331 -12.37 4.02 -3.25
CA ALA A 331 -11.23 3.37 -2.62
C ALA A 331 -10.02 3.30 -3.56
N MET A 332 -10.23 2.93 -4.82
CA MET A 332 -9.18 2.92 -5.85
C MET A 332 -8.53 4.30 -5.98
N PHE A 333 -9.34 5.33 -6.17
CA PHE A 333 -8.87 6.72 -6.27
C PHE A 333 -8.11 7.15 -5.01
N TYR A 334 -8.67 6.84 -3.83
CA TYR A 334 -8.05 7.24 -2.58
C TYR A 334 -6.70 6.59 -2.34
N LEU A 335 -6.56 5.30 -2.66
CA LEU A 335 -5.29 4.58 -2.53
C LEU A 335 -4.22 5.15 -3.46
N ALA A 336 -4.59 5.58 -4.68
CA ALA A 336 -3.68 6.28 -5.59
C ALA A 336 -3.25 7.65 -5.02
N ALA A 337 -4.19 8.47 -4.55
CA ALA A 337 -3.89 9.75 -3.93
C ALA A 337 -3.03 9.56 -2.66
N TYR A 338 -3.37 8.57 -1.82
CA TYR A 338 -2.63 8.24 -0.61
C TYR A 338 -1.19 7.83 -0.91
N ALA A 339 -0.96 7.03 -1.95
CA ALA A 339 0.39 6.62 -2.34
C ALA A 339 1.29 7.84 -2.64
N PHE A 340 0.82 8.79 -3.44
CA PHE A 340 1.58 10.00 -3.77
C PHE A 340 1.88 10.84 -2.52
N MET A 341 0.86 11.21 -1.75
CA MET A 341 1.06 12.11 -0.60
C MET A 341 1.91 11.47 0.50
N ASN A 342 1.79 10.16 0.72
CA ASN A 342 2.51 9.50 1.80
C ASN A 342 3.96 9.18 1.43
N ILE A 343 4.23 8.68 0.20
CA ILE A 343 5.61 8.46 -0.27
C ILE A 343 6.37 9.78 -0.31
N GLY A 344 5.74 10.86 -0.80
CA GLY A 344 6.33 12.18 -0.82
C GLY A 344 6.69 12.69 0.57
N ALA A 345 5.81 12.52 1.54
CA ALA A 345 6.08 12.88 2.94
C ALA A 345 7.27 12.09 3.51
N PHE A 346 7.30 10.77 3.33
CA PHE A 346 8.44 9.94 3.76
C PHE A 346 9.74 10.25 3.00
N ALA A 347 9.69 10.69 1.74
CA ALA A 347 10.87 11.12 1.00
C ALA A 347 11.52 12.36 1.65
N VAL A 348 10.72 13.31 2.15
CA VAL A 348 11.22 14.44 2.95
C VAL A 348 11.81 13.96 4.27
N VAL A 349 11.13 13.05 4.98
CA VAL A 349 11.64 12.45 6.23
C VAL A 349 13.00 11.76 5.98
N SER A 350 13.09 10.96 4.90
CA SER A 350 14.35 10.29 4.51
C SER A 350 15.48 11.28 4.20
N HIS A 351 15.14 12.42 3.61
CA HIS A 351 16.12 13.47 3.31
C HIS A 351 16.73 14.07 4.58
N LEU A 352 15.87 14.42 5.55
CA LEU A 352 16.28 15.11 6.78
C LEU A 352 16.87 14.19 7.84
N SER A 353 16.55 12.89 7.82
CA SER A 353 16.90 11.95 8.89
C SER A 353 18.39 11.78 9.16
N GLY A 354 19.27 12.12 8.23
CA GLY A 354 20.72 12.04 8.39
C GLY A 354 21.27 10.60 8.37
N LYS A 355 22.59 10.45 8.57
CA LYS A 355 23.23 9.13 8.72
C LYS A 355 22.80 8.50 10.05
N GLY A 356 22.43 7.21 10.03
CA GLY A 356 21.88 6.50 11.20
C GLY A 356 20.49 6.95 11.60
N GLU A 357 19.78 7.68 10.72
CA GLU A 357 18.41 8.17 10.94
C GLU A 357 18.21 8.88 12.29
N LYS A 358 19.11 9.83 12.61
CA LYS A 358 19.14 10.54 13.90
C LYS A 358 17.99 11.51 14.08
N TYR A 359 17.58 12.20 13.00
CA TYR A 359 16.63 13.30 13.03
C TYR A 359 15.25 12.82 12.53
N GLN A 360 14.41 12.43 13.45
CA GLN A 360 13.09 11.87 13.15
C GLN A 360 11.97 12.50 13.98
N ASN A 361 12.26 13.40 14.93
CA ASN A 361 11.28 14.06 15.76
C ASN A 361 10.67 15.27 15.06
N VAL A 362 9.46 15.65 15.45
CA VAL A 362 8.77 16.83 14.92
C VAL A 362 9.64 18.09 15.04
N ASP A 363 10.34 18.27 16.18
CA ASP A 363 11.21 19.42 16.40
C ASP A 363 12.46 19.46 15.50
N ASP A 364 12.90 18.31 14.96
CA ASP A 364 14.00 18.26 13.99
C ASP A 364 13.65 18.94 12.66
N PHE A 365 12.36 19.14 12.36
CA PHE A 365 11.87 19.83 11.16
C PHE A 365 11.77 21.36 11.35
N ALA A 366 12.13 21.89 12.51
CA ALA A 366 12.02 23.31 12.81
C ALA A 366 12.85 24.15 11.82
N GLY A 367 12.26 25.26 11.35
CA GLY A 367 12.88 26.21 10.44
C GLY A 367 13.16 25.67 9.03
N LEU A 368 12.59 24.52 8.63
CA LEU A 368 12.77 23.96 7.27
C LEU A 368 12.35 24.96 6.19
N GLY A 369 11.28 25.74 6.43
CA GLY A 369 10.82 26.78 5.52
C GLY A 369 11.83 27.88 5.24
N GLN A 370 12.73 28.17 6.20
CA GLN A 370 13.78 29.17 6.05
C GLN A 370 15.01 28.60 5.35
N LYS A 371 15.41 27.36 5.61
CA LYS A 371 16.64 26.75 5.10
C LYS A 371 16.46 26.04 3.76
N GLN A 372 15.34 25.33 3.59
CA GLN A 372 15.01 24.60 2.36
C GLN A 372 13.53 24.82 1.98
N PRO A 373 13.17 26.01 1.49
CA PRO A 373 11.79 26.41 1.24
C PRO A 373 11.06 25.47 0.26
N VAL A 374 11.76 24.95 -0.75
CA VAL A 374 11.18 23.99 -1.72
C VAL A 374 10.82 22.67 -1.03
N THR A 375 11.70 22.13 -0.20
CA THR A 375 11.45 20.88 0.56
C THR A 375 10.27 21.08 1.53
N ALA A 376 10.22 22.23 2.21
CA ALA A 376 9.11 22.58 3.10
C ALA A 376 7.79 22.72 2.35
N ALA A 377 7.79 23.38 1.18
CA ALA A 377 6.59 23.51 0.35
C ALA A 377 6.07 22.15 -0.14
N MET A 378 6.96 21.23 -0.57
CA MET A 378 6.56 19.88 -0.97
C MET A 378 5.93 19.12 0.20
N LEU A 379 6.57 19.13 1.38
CA LEU A 379 6.00 18.47 2.56
C LEU A 379 4.65 19.10 2.94
N SER A 380 4.50 20.41 2.82
CA SER A 380 3.24 21.11 3.08
C SER A 380 2.12 20.62 2.15
N ILE A 381 2.39 20.44 0.85
CA ILE A 381 1.41 19.89 -0.10
C ILE A 381 0.96 18.49 0.36
N PHE A 382 1.89 17.64 0.75
CA PHE A 382 1.55 16.28 1.20
C PHE A 382 0.74 16.30 2.49
N LEU A 383 1.12 17.09 3.50
CA LEU A 383 0.41 17.19 4.77
C LEU A 383 -0.99 17.79 4.59
N LEU A 384 -1.14 18.84 3.80
CA LEU A 384 -2.44 19.44 3.48
C LEU A 384 -3.35 18.45 2.72
N SER A 385 -2.76 17.64 1.85
CA SER A 385 -3.51 16.57 1.18
C SER A 385 -3.93 15.46 2.14
N LEU A 386 -3.08 15.07 3.08
CA LEU A 386 -3.45 14.10 4.14
C LEU A 386 -4.58 14.62 5.05
N ILE A 387 -4.62 15.93 5.33
CA ILE A 387 -5.75 16.58 5.99
C ILE A 387 -7.01 16.47 5.11
N GLY A 388 -6.88 16.66 3.82
CA GLY A 388 -7.98 16.74 2.86
C GLY A 388 -8.38 18.18 2.56
N VAL A 389 -7.38 19.05 2.32
CA VAL A 389 -7.63 20.44 1.88
C VAL A 389 -8.04 20.42 0.40
N PRO A 390 -9.06 21.22 0.00
CA PRO A 390 -9.47 21.34 -1.40
C PRO A 390 -8.29 21.57 -2.37
N LEU A 391 -8.46 21.20 -3.63
CA LEU A 391 -7.43 21.21 -4.70
C LEU A 391 -6.32 20.16 -4.52
N THR A 392 -6.48 19.22 -3.60
CA THR A 392 -5.56 18.08 -3.41
C THR A 392 -6.28 16.74 -3.63
N GLY A 393 -5.51 15.71 -4.03
CA GLY A 393 -6.05 14.35 -4.22
C GLY A 393 -6.68 13.77 -2.97
N GLY A 394 -6.16 14.08 -1.78
CA GLY A 394 -6.71 13.62 -0.50
C GLY A 394 -8.10 14.15 -0.20
N PHE A 395 -8.42 15.37 -0.61
CA PHE A 395 -9.77 15.94 -0.48
C PHE A 395 -10.79 15.14 -1.29
N PHE A 396 -10.56 14.98 -2.59
CA PHE A 396 -11.49 14.25 -3.44
C PHE A 396 -11.60 12.79 -3.04
N GLY A 397 -10.50 12.15 -2.64
CA GLY A 397 -10.53 10.79 -2.15
C GLY A 397 -11.45 10.62 -0.95
N LYS A 398 -11.33 11.46 0.08
CA LYS A 398 -12.23 11.46 1.25
C LYS A 398 -13.67 11.80 0.85
N PHE A 399 -13.84 12.81 0.00
CA PHE A 399 -15.16 13.25 -0.47
C PHE A 399 -15.92 12.09 -1.14
N TYR A 400 -15.31 11.36 -2.06
CA TYR A 400 -15.97 10.24 -2.74
C TYR A 400 -16.21 9.04 -1.82
N ILE A 401 -15.31 8.75 -0.87
CA ILE A 401 -15.52 7.70 0.15
C ILE A 401 -16.76 8.03 0.99
N PHE A 402 -16.85 9.24 1.53
CA PHE A 402 -17.98 9.63 2.36
C PHE A 402 -19.27 9.80 1.57
N LYS A 403 -19.18 10.23 0.30
CA LYS A 403 -20.32 10.23 -0.62
C LYS A 403 -20.89 8.82 -0.79
N ALA A 404 -20.04 7.84 -1.10
CA ALA A 404 -20.45 6.44 -1.24
C ALA A 404 -21.07 5.88 0.05
N ALA A 405 -20.52 6.23 1.21
CA ALA A 405 -21.04 5.83 2.50
C ALA A 405 -22.45 6.43 2.77
N LEU A 406 -22.66 7.72 2.44
CA LEU A 406 -23.99 8.35 2.56
C LEU A 406 -25.03 7.74 1.62
N GLU A 407 -24.66 7.46 0.36
CA GLU A 407 -25.52 6.79 -0.60
C GLU A 407 -25.91 5.37 -0.14
N SER A 408 -25.04 4.73 0.64
CA SER A 408 -25.30 3.43 1.28
C SER A 408 -25.93 3.54 2.68
N HIS A 409 -26.49 4.68 3.04
CA HIS A 409 -27.14 4.94 4.34
C HIS A 409 -26.24 4.78 5.59
N LEU A 410 -24.92 4.83 5.44
CA LEU A 410 -23.94 4.74 6.54
C LEU A 410 -23.70 6.11 7.20
N VAL A 411 -24.77 6.81 7.59
CA VAL A 411 -24.73 8.20 8.07
C VAL A 411 -23.82 8.34 9.28
N TRP A 412 -23.95 7.47 10.30
CA TRP A 412 -23.13 7.56 11.51
C TRP A 412 -21.66 7.32 11.26
N LEU A 413 -21.31 6.36 10.41
CA LEU A 413 -19.90 6.11 10.04
C LEU A 413 -19.31 7.32 9.31
N THR A 414 -20.09 7.97 8.45
CA THR A 414 -19.68 9.20 7.75
C THR A 414 -19.44 10.35 8.72
N VAL A 415 -20.39 10.62 9.64
CA VAL A 415 -20.26 11.72 10.63
C VAL A 415 -19.02 11.49 11.50
N LEU A 416 -18.86 10.28 12.05
CA LEU A 416 -17.72 9.94 12.90
C LEU A 416 -16.39 9.98 12.11
N GLY A 417 -16.41 9.58 10.84
CA GLY A 417 -15.25 9.67 9.94
C GLY A 417 -14.83 11.11 9.67
N LEU A 418 -15.78 12.02 9.42
CA LEU A 418 -15.51 13.44 9.23
C LEU A 418 -14.95 14.10 10.51
N LEU A 419 -15.52 13.78 11.68
CA LEU A 419 -14.98 14.25 12.96
C LEU A 419 -13.55 13.76 13.20
N ASN A 420 -13.27 12.48 12.89
CA ASN A 420 -11.92 11.94 12.96
C ASN A 420 -10.96 12.64 11.98
N SER A 421 -11.43 13.02 10.79
CA SER A 421 -10.61 13.78 9.82
C SER A 421 -10.29 15.20 10.35
N ALA A 422 -11.20 15.82 11.09
CA ALA A 422 -10.93 17.11 11.75
C ALA A 422 -9.87 16.97 12.85
N VAL A 423 -9.89 15.89 13.63
CA VAL A 423 -8.84 15.59 14.64
C VAL A 423 -7.48 15.45 13.96
N ALA A 424 -7.42 14.81 12.78
CA ALA A 424 -6.19 14.63 12.03
C ALA A 424 -5.52 15.96 11.64
N ALA A 425 -6.30 17.00 11.37
CA ALA A 425 -5.76 18.31 11.00
C ALA A 425 -4.77 18.87 12.04
N TYR A 426 -5.01 18.62 13.33
CA TYR A 426 -4.15 19.15 14.39
C TYR A 426 -2.70 18.68 14.29
N TYR A 427 -2.44 17.39 14.20
CA TYR A 427 -1.06 16.90 14.20
C TYR A 427 -0.31 17.19 12.90
N TYR A 428 -0.99 17.30 11.78
CA TYR A 428 -0.36 17.73 10.52
C TYR A 428 -0.06 19.23 10.53
N LEU A 429 -1.00 20.07 11.01
CA LEU A 429 -0.77 21.50 11.15
C LEU A 429 0.31 21.81 12.18
N ARG A 430 0.41 21.02 13.27
CA ARG A 430 1.51 21.13 14.24
C ARG A 430 2.87 21.00 13.54
N LEU A 431 3.03 20.04 12.62
CA LEU A 431 4.30 19.89 11.87
C LEU A 431 4.54 21.09 10.95
N LEU A 432 3.50 21.61 10.27
CA LEU A 432 3.60 22.82 9.46
C LEU A 432 4.04 24.05 10.29
N VAL A 433 3.44 24.25 11.45
CA VAL A 433 3.82 25.34 12.37
C VAL A 433 5.29 25.23 12.76
N VAL A 434 5.77 24.03 13.10
CA VAL A 434 7.18 23.80 13.46
C VAL A 434 8.11 24.14 12.28
N MET A 435 7.75 23.74 11.05
CA MET A 435 8.55 23.99 9.87
C MET A 435 8.69 25.45 9.48
N TYR A 436 7.66 26.27 9.68
CA TYR A 436 7.64 27.65 9.20
C TYR A 436 7.82 28.70 10.30
N MET A 437 7.41 28.40 11.54
CA MET A 437 7.32 29.40 12.62
C MET A 437 8.39 29.23 13.71
N ARG A 438 9.22 28.18 13.66
CA ARG A 438 10.34 27.99 14.60
C ARG A 438 11.68 28.26 13.96
N GLU A 439 12.67 28.56 14.79
CA GLU A 439 14.05 28.71 14.36
C GLU A 439 14.63 27.38 13.86
N PRO A 440 15.58 27.40 12.89
CA PRO A 440 16.18 26.21 12.35
C PRO A 440 16.82 25.30 13.38
N SER A 441 16.49 24.01 13.33
CA SER A 441 17.15 22.95 14.09
C SER A 441 18.50 22.57 13.45
N ASP A 442 19.32 21.80 14.17
CA ASP A 442 20.58 21.25 13.63
C ASP A 442 20.35 20.42 12.37
N ALA A 443 19.24 19.68 12.31
CA ALA A 443 18.87 18.87 11.16
C ALA A 443 18.61 19.71 9.90
N THR A 444 17.88 20.81 10.05
CA THR A 444 17.54 21.71 8.94
C THR A 444 18.68 22.63 8.56
N ALA A 445 19.46 23.11 9.54
CA ALA A 445 20.63 23.97 9.32
C ALA A 445 21.74 23.25 8.53
N ASN A 446 21.95 21.95 8.79
CA ASN A 446 22.96 21.12 8.15
C ASN A 446 22.42 20.21 7.03
N ALA A 447 21.17 20.43 6.60
CA ALA A 447 20.56 19.60 5.57
C ALA A 447 21.28 19.80 4.22
N GLU A 448 21.71 18.70 3.62
CA GLU A 448 22.42 18.70 2.35
C GLU A 448 21.52 19.12 1.17
N PRO A 449 22.08 19.61 0.04
CA PRO A 449 21.31 19.96 -1.15
C PRO A 449 20.51 18.76 -1.72
N LEU A 450 19.40 19.05 -2.38
CA LEU A 450 18.58 18.04 -3.06
C LEU A 450 19.32 17.47 -4.27
N THR A 451 19.55 16.16 -4.30
CA THR A 451 20.04 15.45 -5.50
C THR A 451 18.94 15.32 -6.54
N LEU A 452 19.28 15.03 -7.82
CA LEU A 452 18.31 14.86 -8.89
C LEU A 452 17.26 13.79 -8.58
N GLY A 453 17.68 12.62 -8.10
CA GLY A 453 16.76 11.53 -7.70
C GLY A 453 15.79 11.96 -6.60
N LEU A 454 16.30 12.70 -5.60
CA LEU A 454 15.45 13.20 -4.52
C LEU A 454 14.50 14.32 -4.99
N ARG A 455 14.96 15.20 -5.89
CA ARG A 455 14.06 16.18 -6.53
C ARG A 455 12.91 15.45 -7.22
N ALA A 456 13.20 14.45 -8.04
CA ALA A 456 12.17 13.65 -8.70
C ALA A 456 11.23 12.96 -7.67
N ALA A 457 11.80 12.41 -6.57
CA ALA A 457 11.03 11.80 -5.47
C ALA A 457 10.10 12.76 -4.73
N LEU A 458 10.31 14.06 -4.81
CA LEU A 458 9.46 15.08 -4.21
C LEU A 458 8.48 15.67 -5.25
N PHE A 459 8.97 16.05 -6.43
CA PHE A 459 8.16 16.74 -7.42
C PHE A 459 7.12 15.82 -8.09
N LEU A 460 7.46 14.56 -8.39
CA LEU A 460 6.50 13.63 -9.00
C LEU A 460 5.31 13.33 -8.09
N PRO A 461 5.50 12.99 -6.79
CA PRO A 461 4.36 12.83 -5.88
C PRO A 461 3.58 14.12 -5.65
N ALA A 462 4.24 15.28 -5.56
CA ALA A 462 3.56 16.56 -5.40
C ALA A 462 2.69 16.89 -6.63
N LEU A 463 3.24 16.69 -7.82
CA LEU A 463 2.49 16.84 -9.07
C LEU A 463 1.30 15.87 -9.11
N GLY A 464 1.51 14.58 -8.80
CA GLY A 464 0.44 13.59 -8.74
C GLY A 464 -0.66 13.99 -7.75
N THR A 465 -0.28 14.46 -6.56
CA THR A 465 -1.22 14.93 -5.54
C THR A 465 -2.08 16.12 -6.04
N LEU A 466 -1.47 17.08 -6.73
CA LEU A 466 -2.18 18.25 -7.27
C LEU A 466 -3.00 17.88 -8.52
N VAL A 467 -2.47 17.07 -9.42
CA VAL A 467 -3.21 16.60 -10.62
C VAL A 467 -4.48 15.85 -10.22
N LEU A 468 -4.39 14.95 -9.24
CA LEU A 468 -5.57 14.26 -8.69
C LEU A 468 -6.53 15.21 -7.97
N GLY A 469 -6.03 16.32 -7.44
CA GLY A 469 -6.83 17.36 -6.80
C GLY A 469 -7.50 18.35 -7.77
N ILE A 470 -6.98 18.50 -8.99
CA ILE A 470 -7.52 19.42 -9.97
C ILE A 470 -8.33 18.69 -11.05
N PHE A 471 -7.87 17.50 -11.45
CA PHE A 471 -8.48 16.66 -12.49
C PHE A 471 -8.84 15.25 -11.96
N PRO A 472 -9.69 15.14 -10.92
CA PRO A 472 -10.03 13.84 -10.33
C PRO A 472 -10.77 12.91 -11.30
N SER A 473 -11.49 13.46 -12.30
CA SER A 473 -12.28 12.70 -13.25
C SER A 473 -11.48 11.68 -14.04
N TRP A 474 -10.22 11.96 -14.39
CA TRP A 474 -9.40 11.04 -15.17
C TRP A 474 -9.22 9.67 -14.51
N VAL A 475 -8.93 9.67 -13.21
CA VAL A 475 -8.77 8.42 -12.46
C VAL A 475 -10.11 7.85 -12.05
N LEU A 476 -11.08 8.71 -11.68
CA LEU A 476 -12.42 8.26 -11.25
C LEU A 476 -13.22 7.61 -12.38
N GLU A 477 -13.12 8.09 -13.62
CA GLU A 477 -13.78 7.45 -14.76
C GLU A 477 -13.22 6.06 -15.03
N PHE A 478 -11.89 5.90 -14.97
CA PHE A 478 -11.25 4.59 -15.10
C PHE A 478 -11.64 3.68 -13.93
N ALA A 479 -11.56 4.18 -12.70
CA ALA A 479 -11.93 3.44 -11.50
C ALA A 479 -13.42 3.03 -11.53
N GLY A 480 -14.33 3.91 -11.94
CA GLY A 480 -15.75 3.62 -12.08
C GLY A 480 -16.07 2.54 -13.12
N LYS A 481 -15.34 2.52 -14.25
CA LYS A 481 -15.46 1.45 -15.26
C LYS A 481 -14.89 0.11 -14.77
N SER A 482 -14.01 0.16 -13.79
CA SER A 482 -13.24 -0.99 -13.28
C SER A 482 -13.75 -1.52 -11.93
N SER A 483 -14.71 -0.84 -11.29
CA SER A 483 -15.16 -1.13 -9.93
C SER A 483 -16.18 -2.27 -9.84
N ASN A 484 -16.83 -2.65 -10.95
CA ASN A 484 -17.77 -3.77 -10.96
C ASN A 484 -16.99 -5.09 -10.91
N LEU A 485 -16.88 -5.66 -9.70
CA LEU A 485 -16.14 -6.90 -9.43
C LEU A 485 -17.01 -8.15 -9.58
N VAL A 486 -18.34 -8.00 -9.57
CA VAL A 486 -19.31 -9.08 -9.76
C VAL A 486 -19.78 -9.01 -11.21
N LYS A 487 -19.25 -9.85 -12.07
CA LYS A 487 -19.75 -10.07 -13.45
C LYS A 487 -20.19 -11.50 -13.61
#